data_9d71c1a4dacba7d567e1bfd934054dfc
#
_entry.id   9d71c1a4dacba7d567e1bfd934054dfc
#
_cell.length_a   1.000
_cell.length_b   1.000
_cell.length_c   1.000
_cell.angle_alpha   90.00
_cell.angle_beta   90.00
_cell.angle_gamma   90.00
#
_symmetry.space_group_name_H-M   'P 1'
#
loop_
_entity.id
_entity.type
_entity.pdbx_description
1 polymer ?
#
loop_
_entity_poly.entity_id
_entity_poly.type
_entity_poly.pdbx_seq_one_letter_code
_entity_poly.pdbx_strand_id
1 'polypeptide(L)'
;MRTRFLPILVIMLAMSAKGVRAATDWPQFLGPTRDGVYGGGDVSQGWSTNGPPVVWQKAVGHGFSGPVVAEHKLILFHRLTDNETVECLDARTGSPIWSFAYPTSYQDEFGFDDGPRATPAIAGERVFTFGAEGKLHCLDLESGKRLWSVDVKADFQACP
;
A
#
# COMPACT_ATOMS: atom_id res chain seq x y z
N MET A 1 -2.64 -37.91 57.30
CA MET A 1 -2.23 -36.65 56.63
C MET A 1 -2.12 -36.91 55.15
N ARG A 2 -3.07 -36.47 54.35
CA ARG A 2 -3.05 -36.58 52.89
C ARG A 2 -2.75 -35.23 52.28
N THR A 3 -1.54 -35.01 51.81
CA THR A 3 -1.09 -33.81 51.09
C THR A 3 -1.68 -33.82 49.66
N ARG A 4 -2.56 -32.82 49.40
CA ARG A 4 -3.11 -32.57 48.08
C ARG A 4 -2.11 -31.67 47.31
N PHE A 5 -1.48 -32.18 46.29
CA PHE A 5 -0.73 -31.39 45.31
C PHE A 5 -1.72 -30.73 44.34
N LEU A 6 -1.69 -29.41 44.33
CA LEU A 6 -2.44 -28.60 43.36
C LEU A 6 -1.55 -28.46 42.10
N PRO A 7 -2.03 -28.79 40.90
CA PRO A 7 -1.22 -28.56 39.70
C PRO A 7 -1.24 -27.06 39.35
N ILE A 8 -0.06 -26.47 39.26
CA ILE A 8 0.15 -25.11 38.76
C ILE A 8 -0.05 -25.14 37.26
N LEU A 9 -1.17 -24.57 36.80
CA LEU A 9 -1.48 -24.36 35.36
C LEU A 9 -0.61 -23.19 34.87
N VAL A 10 0.45 -23.48 34.14
CA VAL A 10 1.28 -22.48 33.44
C VAL A 10 0.53 -22.05 32.17
N ILE A 11 -0.13 -20.90 32.23
CA ILE A 11 -0.71 -20.25 31.03
C ILE A 11 0.44 -19.61 30.26
N MET A 12 0.91 -20.26 29.19
CA MET A 12 1.78 -19.63 28.19
C MET A 12 0.96 -18.58 27.43
N LEU A 13 1.17 -17.31 27.77
CA LEU A 13 0.64 -16.19 26.99
C LEU A 13 1.45 -16.11 25.70
N ALA A 14 0.88 -16.57 24.60
CA ALA A 14 1.47 -16.38 23.28
C ALA A 14 1.41 -14.88 22.93
N MET A 15 2.50 -14.16 23.20
CA MET A 15 2.72 -12.82 22.69
C MET A 15 2.82 -12.94 21.17
N SER A 16 1.77 -12.58 20.44
CA SER A 16 1.84 -12.32 19.00
C SER A 16 2.88 -11.22 18.79
N ALA A 17 4.06 -11.61 18.35
CA ALA A 17 5.08 -10.67 17.91
C ALA A 17 4.47 -9.91 16.74
N LYS A 18 4.10 -8.64 16.96
CA LYS A 18 3.84 -7.71 15.86
C LYS A 18 5.13 -7.69 15.05
N GLY A 19 5.08 -8.20 13.82
CA GLY A 19 6.24 -8.25 12.95
C GLY A 19 6.90 -6.88 12.91
N VAL A 20 8.18 -6.83 13.27
CA VAL A 20 9.02 -5.65 13.07
C VAL A 20 9.05 -5.43 11.58
N ARG A 21 8.41 -4.35 11.10
CA ARG A 21 8.49 -3.96 9.68
C ARG A 21 9.97 -3.77 9.34
N ALA A 22 10.37 -4.32 8.20
CA ALA A 22 11.72 -4.12 7.71
C ALA A 22 11.99 -2.62 7.57
N ALA A 23 13.19 -2.20 7.96
CA ALA A 23 13.63 -0.78 7.87
C ALA A 23 13.60 -0.21 6.43
N THR A 24 13.33 -1.05 5.44
CA THR A 24 13.28 -0.76 4.01
C THR A 24 11.87 -0.54 3.46
N ASP A 25 10.82 -0.75 4.27
CA ASP A 25 9.45 -0.55 3.82
C ASP A 25 9.11 0.94 3.69
N TRP A 26 8.33 1.27 2.65
CA TRP A 26 7.77 2.60 2.40
C TRP A 26 6.26 2.50 2.25
N PRO A 27 5.51 2.23 3.35
CA PRO A 27 4.14 1.73 3.29
C PRO A 27 3.07 2.81 3.11
N GLN A 28 3.44 4.08 3.06
CA GLN A 28 2.51 5.22 2.96
C GLN A 28 3.22 6.46 2.45
N PHE A 29 2.44 7.51 2.16
CA PHE A 29 2.98 8.83 1.81
C PHE A 29 3.97 9.33 2.86
N LEU A 30 5.13 9.83 2.42
CA LEU A 30 6.26 10.25 3.24
C LEU A 30 6.90 9.13 4.10
N GLY A 31 6.64 7.86 3.79
CA GLY A 31 7.30 6.72 4.42
C GLY A 31 6.77 6.35 5.80
N PRO A 32 7.47 5.45 6.51
CA PRO A 32 7.00 4.88 7.77
C PRO A 32 6.84 5.89 8.89
N THR A 33 7.66 6.93 8.92
CA THR A 33 7.70 8.01 9.92
C THR A 33 6.93 9.26 9.48
N ARG A 34 6.47 9.31 8.23
CA ARG A 34 5.77 10.46 7.59
C ARG A 34 6.58 11.75 7.55
N ASP A 35 7.87 11.64 7.47
CA ASP A 35 8.82 12.77 7.40
C ASP A 35 9.61 12.81 6.08
N GLY A 36 9.39 11.83 5.19
CA GLY A 36 10.09 11.71 3.93
C GLY A 36 11.53 11.20 4.07
N VAL A 37 11.93 10.74 5.25
CA VAL A 37 13.29 10.26 5.52
C VAL A 37 13.35 8.74 5.40
N TYR A 38 14.30 8.25 4.59
CA TYR A 38 14.58 6.83 4.48
C TYR A 38 15.54 6.41 5.59
N GLY A 39 15.05 5.54 6.49
CA GLY A 39 15.81 5.03 7.65
C GLY A 39 16.57 3.73 7.40
N GLY A 40 16.64 3.25 6.15
CA GLY A 40 17.40 2.06 5.77
C GLY A 40 18.90 2.30 5.71
N GLY A 41 19.66 1.26 5.33
CA GLY A 41 21.11 1.34 5.20
C GLY A 41 21.57 2.36 4.15
N ASP A 42 22.90 2.56 4.06
CA ASP A 42 23.51 3.52 3.14
C ASP A 42 23.05 3.30 1.69
N VAL A 43 22.55 4.37 1.07
CA VAL A 43 22.33 4.41 -0.37
C VAL A 43 23.73 4.47 -1.02
N SER A 44 23.99 3.57 -1.96
CA SER A 44 25.28 3.57 -2.68
C SER A 44 25.64 4.95 -3.20
N GLN A 45 26.80 5.46 -2.79
CA GLN A 45 27.32 6.77 -3.22
C GLN A 45 28.13 6.70 -4.53
N GLY A 46 28.32 5.49 -5.05
CA GLY A 46 29.19 5.22 -6.21
C GLY A 46 28.43 4.98 -7.52
N TRP A 47 27.44 5.81 -7.84
CA TRP A 47 26.78 5.70 -9.16
C TRP A 47 27.68 6.25 -10.26
N SER A 48 27.62 5.59 -11.43
CA SER A 48 28.28 6.09 -12.64
C SER A 48 27.66 7.43 -13.08
N THR A 49 28.30 8.12 -14.03
CA THR A 49 27.75 9.34 -14.64
C THR A 49 26.37 9.14 -15.29
N ASN A 50 26.01 7.88 -15.61
CA ASN A 50 24.71 7.50 -16.17
C ASN A 50 23.64 7.20 -15.10
N GLY A 51 23.94 7.43 -13.82
CA GLY A 51 23.04 7.11 -12.71
C GLY A 51 23.05 5.63 -12.30
N PRO A 52 22.09 5.23 -11.44
CA PRO A 52 21.95 3.83 -11.04
C PRO A 52 21.45 2.96 -12.20
N PRO A 53 21.81 1.66 -12.23
CA PRO A 53 21.30 0.75 -13.22
C PRO A 53 19.77 0.58 -13.07
N VAL A 54 19.06 0.61 -14.19
CA VAL A 54 17.61 0.31 -14.20
C VAL A 54 17.44 -1.21 -14.06
N VAL A 55 16.77 -1.66 -12.99
CA VAL A 55 16.46 -3.07 -12.75
C VAL A 55 15.25 -3.50 -13.56
N TRP A 56 14.20 -2.69 -13.52
CA TRP A 56 12.99 -2.84 -14.32
C TRP A 56 12.27 -1.50 -14.45
N GLN A 57 11.34 -1.43 -15.39
CA GLN A 57 10.51 -0.25 -15.61
C GLN A 57 9.10 -0.68 -16.04
N LYS A 58 8.10 0.14 -15.74
CA LYS A 58 6.70 -0.10 -16.09
C LYS A 58 6.06 1.21 -16.56
N ALA A 59 5.31 1.12 -17.65
CA ALA A 59 4.41 2.20 -18.05
C ALA A 59 3.26 2.29 -17.04
N VAL A 60 2.92 3.51 -16.64
CA VAL A 60 1.83 3.81 -15.72
C VAL A 60 0.73 4.59 -16.43
N GLY A 61 -0.49 4.52 -15.91
CA GLY A 61 -1.61 5.33 -16.36
C GLY A 61 -1.63 6.71 -15.69
N HIS A 62 -2.78 7.36 -15.73
CA HIS A 62 -3.00 8.68 -15.16
C HIS A 62 -3.04 8.65 -13.63
N GLY A 63 -2.59 9.75 -12.99
CA GLY A 63 -2.67 9.99 -11.54
C GLY A 63 -1.41 10.57 -10.94
N PHE A 64 -1.57 11.12 -9.74
CA PHE A 64 -0.49 11.66 -8.91
C PHE A 64 -0.15 10.78 -7.70
N SER A 65 -0.77 9.61 -7.62
CA SER A 65 -0.57 8.67 -6.52
C SER A 65 0.86 8.11 -6.55
N GLY A 66 1.60 8.29 -5.46
CA GLY A 66 2.92 7.66 -5.30
C GLY A 66 2.80 6.15 -5.03
N PRO A 67 3.75 5.33 -5.51
CA PRO A 67 3.80 3.92 -5.14
C PRO A 67 4.20 3.74 -3.68
N VAL A 68 3.73 2.64 -3.06
CA VAL A 68 4.15 2.23 -1.72
C VAL A 68 4.66 0.81 -1.72
N VAL A 69 5.58 0.50 -0.79
CA VAL A 69 6.26 -0.80 -0.75
C VAL A 69 6.24 -1.36 0.67
N ALA A 70 5.85 -2.62 0.80
CA ALA A 70 6.04 -3.42 2.01
C ALA A 70 6.17 -4.90 1.67
N GLU A 71 6.99 -5.63 2.41
CA GLU A 71 7.15 -7.08 2.28
C GLU A 71 7.43 -7.53 0.83
N HIS A 72 8.26 -6.78 0.10
CA HIS A 72 8.59 -7.01 -1.33
C HIS A 72 7.43 -6.79 -2.31
N LYS A 73 6.29 -6.31 -1.86
CA LYS A 73 5.15 -5.94 -2.70
C LYS A 73 5.15 -4.43 -2.92
N LEU A 74 5.06 -4.03 -4.19
CA LEU A 74 4.86 -2.65 -4.60
C LEU A 74 3.40 -2.48 -4.99
N ILE A 75 2.72 -1.53 -4.36
CA ILE A 75 1.35 -1.14 -4.71
C ILE A 75 1.39 0.13 -5.53
N LEU A 76 0.86 0.06 -6.73
CA LEU A 76 0.67 1.15 -7.65
C LEU A 76 -0.82 1.43 -7.80
N PHE A 77 -1.23 2.69 -7.70
CA PHE A 77 -2.61 3.11 -7.89
C PHE A 77 -2.68 4.18 -8.96
N HIS A 78 -3.34 3.89 -10.07
CA HIS A 78 -3.41 4.75 -11.24
C HIS A 78 -4.74 4.53 -12.00
N ARG A 79 -5.05 5.39 -12.96
CA ARG A 79 -6.17 5.19 -13.86
C ARG A 79 -5.69 4.61 -15.19
N LEU A 80 -6.30 3.50 -15.59
CA LEU A 80 -6.16 2.90 -16.91
C LEU A 80 -7.49 3.01 -17.62
N THR A 81 -7.53 3.77 -18.72
CA THR A 81 -8.78 4.07 -19.46
C THR A 81 -9.88 4.60 -18.54
N ASP A 82 -10.97 3.87 -18.35
CA ASP A 82 -12.11 4.27 -17.53
C ASP A 82 -12.15 3.60 -16.15
N ASN A 83 -11.02 3.06 -15.69
CA ASN A 83 -10.94 2.40 -14.40
C ASN A 83 -9.81 2.95 -13.53
N GLU A 84 -10.09 3.25 -12.27
CA GLU A 84 -9.05 3.34 -11.26
C GLU A 84 -8.58 1.93 -10.92
N THR A 85 -7.28 1.70 -11.00
CA THR A 85 -6.66 0.38 -10.94
C THR A 85 -5.57 0.36 -9.87
N VAL A 86 -5.67 -0.60 -8.97
CA VAL A 86 -4.64 -0.91 -7.97
C VAL A 86 -3.91 -2.15 -8.46
N GLU A 87 -2.61 -2.04 -8.67
CA GLU A 87 -1.76 -3.16 -9.04
C GLU A 87 -0.79 -3.49 -7.91
N CYS A 88 -0.63 -4.77 -7.63
CA CYS A 88 0.45 -5.28 -6.79
C CYS A 88 1.50 -5.93 -7.67
N LEU A 89 2.74 -5.51 -7.52
CA LEU A 89 3.89 -6.00 -8.25
C LEU A 89 4.93 -6.54 -7.27
N ASP A 90 5.72 -7.52 -7.69
CA ASP A 90 6.96 -7.85 -7.00
C ASP A 90 7.93 -6.65 -7.13
N ALA A 91 8.32 -6.07 -6.01
CA ALA A 91 9.12 -4.85 -5.99
C ALA A 91 10.53 -5.02 -6.61
N ARG A 92 11.06 -6.24 -6.67
CA ARG A 92 12.39 -6.54 -7.22
C ARG A 92 12.38 -6.78 -8.72
N THR A 93 11.29 -7.36 -9.24
CA THR A 93 11.22 -7.81 -10.64
C THR A 93 10.23 -7.01 -11.48
N GLY A 94 9.30 -6.27 -10.84
CA GLY A 94 8.20 -5.60 -11.53
C GLY A 94 7.10 -6.56 -12.01
N SER A 95 7.20 -7.86 -11.69
CA SER A 95 6.22 -8.85 -12.12
C SER A 95 4.87 -8.64 -11.44
N PRO A 96 3.74 -8.71 -12.18
CA PRO A 96 2.43 -8.54 -11.59
C PRO A 96 2.08 -9.72 -10.67
N ILE A 97 1.49 -9.42 -9.50
CA ILE A 97 0.98 -10.39 -8.53
C ILE A 97 -0.54 -10.44 -8.60
N TRP A 98 -1.18 -9.29 -8.44
CA TRP A 98 -2.64 -9.14 -8.57
C TRP A 98 -3.02 -7.74 -9.04
N SER A 99 -4.26 -7.58 -9.49
CA SER A 99 -4.85 -6.30 -9.85
C SER A 99 -6.30 -6.23 -9.38
N PHE A 100 -6.70 -5.04 -8.90
CA PHE A 100 -8.07 -4.69 -8.55
C PHE A 100 -8.44 -3.41 -9.27
N ALA A 101 -9.57 -3.40 -9.98
CA ALA A 101 -10.02 -2.25 -10.75
C ALA A 101 -11.51 -1.98 -10.52
N TYR A 102 -11.90 -0.71 -10.64
CA TYR A 102 -13.28 -0.27 -10.57
C TYR A 102 -13.51 0.94 -11.47
N PRO A 103 -14.74 1.11 -12.02
CA PRO A 103 -15.04 2.21 -12.90
C PRO A 103 -14.92 3.58 -12.24
N THR A 104 -14.44 4.57 -12.99
CA THR A 104 -14.43 5.98 -12.63
C THR A 104 -14.81 6.83 -13.84
N SER A 105 -15.57 7.89 -13.58
CA SER A 105 -15.91 8.93 -14.54
C SER A 105 -15.27 10.28 -14.18
N TYR A 106 -14.39 10.29 -13.17
CA TYR A 106 -13.74 11.51 -12.72
C TYR A 106 -13.06 12.24 -13.87
N GLN A 107 -13.28 13.54 -13.92
CA GLN A 107 -12.58 14.48 -14.81
C GLN A 107 -12.08 15.64 -13.97
N ASP A 108 -10.81 15.96 -14.14
CA ASP A 108 -10.20 17.09 -13.45
C ASP A 108 -10.63 18.40 -14.11
N GLU A 109 -11.33 19.24 -13.37
CA GLU A 109 -11.85 20.53 -13.86
C GLU A 109 -10.75 21.50 -14.31
N PHE A 110 -9.52 21.30 -13.79
CA PHE A 110 -8.37 22.12 -14.13
C PHE A 110 -7.51 21.51 -15.26
N GLY A 111 -7.83 20.31 -15.71
CA GLY A 111 -7.15 19.63 -16.81
C GLY A 111 -5.73 19.14 -16.49
N PHE A 112 -5.42 18.93 -15.21
CA PHE A 112 -4.10 18.41 -14.83
C PHE A 112 -3.98 16.90 -15.06
N ASP A 113 -4.88 16.11 -14.44
CA ASP A 113 -4.88 14.64 -14.58
C ASP A 113 -6.18 14.05 -13.99
N ASP A 114 -6.73 13.06 -14.68
CA ASP A 114 -8.01 12.41 -14.33
C ASP A 114 -7.83 11.16 -13.44
N GLY A 115 -6.65 10.88 -12.96
CA GLY A 115 -6.37 9.72 -12.12
C GLY A 115 -6.36 10.01 -10.62
N PRO A 116 -6.14 8.97 -9.80
CA PRO A 116 -6.13 9.08 -8.35
C PRO A 116 -4.98 9.97 -7.85
N ARG A 117 -5.24 10.73 -6.79
CA ARG A 117 -4.28 11.66 -6.18
C ARG A 117 -3.71 11.13 -4.87
N ALA A 118 -4.51 10.36 -4.13
CA ALA A 118 -4.11 9.84 -2.84
C ALA A 118 -3.17 8.64 -2.99
N THR A 119 -2.01 8.73 -2.35
CA THR A 119 -1.07 7.61 -2.22
C THR A 119 -1.71 6.49 -1.40
N PRO A 120 -1.64 5.21 -1.82
CA PRO A 120 -2.08 4.09 -1.02
C PRO A 120 -1.40 4.02 0.34
N ALA A 121 -2.02 3.31 1.29
CA ALA A 121 -1.38 2.99 2.55
C ALA A 121 -1.45 1.48 2.81
N ILE A 122 -0.33 0.90 3.25
CA ILE A 122 -0.25 -0.49 3.68
C ILE A 122 -0.20 -0.51 5.21
N ALA A 123 -1.13 -1.22 5.85
CA ALA A 123 -1.15 -1.41 7.30
C ALA A 123 -1.44 -2.87 7.65
N GLY A 124 -0.42 -3.59 8.14
CA GLY A 124 -0.47 -5.04 8.30
C GLY A 124 -0.76 -5.71 6.95
N GLU A 125 -1.68 -6.63 6.92
CA GLU A 125 -2.08 -7.40 5.74
C GLU A 125 -3.12 -6.66 4.85
N ARG A 126 -3.21 -5.34 4.93
CA ARG A 126 -4.25 -4.54 4.26
C ARG A 126 -3.66 -3.41 3.45
N VAL A 127 -4.28 -3.15 2.31
CA VAL A 127 -4.03 -1.99 1.45
C VAL A 127 -5.26 -1.09 1.48
N PHE A 128 -5.05 0.19 1.69
CA PHE A 128 -6.09 1.22 1.65
C PHE A 128 -5.83 2.14 0.47
N THR A 129 -6.86 2.38 -0.34
CA THR A 129 -6.81 3.30 -1.48
C THR A 129 -8.00 4.25 -1.44
N PHE A 130 -7.77 5.51 -1.82
CA PHE A 130 -8.81 6.53 -1.90
C PHE A 130 -8.84 7.13 -3.30
N GLY A 131 -9.87 6.81 -4.06
CA GLY A 131 -10.04 7.22 -5.45
C GLY A 131 -10.47 8.68 -5.63
N ALA A 132 -10.34 9.19 -6.84
CA ALA A 132 -10.64 10.57 -7.18
C ALA A 132 -12.13 10.94 -6.96
N GLU A 133 -13.04 9.99 -7.10
CA GLU A 133 -14.47 10.16 -6.82
C GLU A 133 -14.86 9.91 -5.36
N GLY A 134 -13.89 9.75 -4.43
CA GLY A 134 -14.16 9.53 -3.02
C GLY A 134 -14.47 8.07 -2.65
N LYS A 135 -14.09 7.11 -3.48
CA LYS A 135 -14.24 5.68 -3.19
C LYS A 135 -13.05 5.19 -2.36
N LEU A 136 -13.31 4.85 -1.10
CA LEU A 136 -12.33 4.26 -0.20
C LEU A 136 -12.45 2.73 -0.25
N HIS A 137 -11.36 2.04 -0.55
CA HIS A 137 -11.29 0.59 -0.55
C HIS A 137 -10.27 0.07 0.45
N CYS A 138 -10.61 -1.03 1.10
CA CYS A 138 -9.68 -1.87 1.84
C CYS A 138 -9.55 -3.20 1.12
N LEU A 139 -8.31 -3.52 0.72
CA LEU A 139 -7.97 -4.74 0.02
C LEU A 139 -7.06 -5.60 0.90
N ASP A 140 -7.13 -6.90 0.71
CA ASP A 140 -6.16 -7.85 1.26
C ASP A 140 -4.83 -7.72 0.50
N LEU A 141 -3.73 -7.56 1.21
CA LEU A 141 -2.41 -7.31 0.63
C LEU A 141 -1.89 -8.49 -0.20
N GLU A 142 -2.25 -9.72 0.19
CA GLU A 142 -1.76 -10.92 -0.49
C GLU A 142 -2.50 -11.20 -1.78
N SER A 143 -3.83 -11.05 -1.77
CA SER A 143 -4.69 -11.48 -2.87
C SER A 143 -5.33 -10.36 -3.70
N GLY A 144 -5.29 -9.12 -3.23
CA GLY A 144 -6.00 -7.99 -3.83
C GLY A 144 -7.53 -8.05 -3.66
N LYS A 145 -8.04 -9.03 -2.90
CA LYS A 145 -9.48 -9.17 -2.66
C LYS A 145 -9.98 -7.98 -1.85
N ARG A 146 -11.08 -7.35 -2.33
CA ARG A 146 -11.75 -6.29 -1.60
C ARG A 146 -12.40 -6.85 -0.33
N LEU A 147 -11.98 -6.35 0.82
CA LEU A 147 -12.53 -6.67 2.13
C LEU A 147 -13.76 -5.83 2.43
N TRP A 148 -13.68 -4.53 2.16
CA TRP A 148 -14.79 -3.59 2.27
C TRP A 148 -14.55 -2.34 1.41
N SER A 149 -15.58 -1.53 1.21
CA SER A 149 -15.49 -0.22 0.55
C SER A 149 -16.51 0.74 1.13
N VAL A 150 -16.20 2.04 1.03
CA VAL A 150 -17.05 3.18 1.39
C VAL A 150 -17.06 4.14 0.23
N ASP A 151 -18.22 4.65 -0.15
CA ASP A 151 -18.38 5.76 -1.09
C ASP A 151 -18.63 7.03 -0.28
N VAL A 152 -17.57 7.81 -0.05
CA VAL A 152 -17.63 8.99 0.82
C VAL A 152 -18.59 10.06 0.29
N LYS A 153 -18.72 10.18 -1.03
CA LYS A 153 -19.69 11.12 -1.63
C LYS A 153 -21.12 10.69 -1.35
N ALA A 154 -21.44 9.42 -1.62
CA ALA A 154 -22.79 8.89 -1.44
C ALA A 154 -23.17 8.75 0.05
N ASP A 155 -22.24 8.23 0.87
CA ASP A 155 -22.53 7.87 2.26
C ASP A 155 -22.56 9.09 3.20
N PHE A 156 -21.77 10.15 2.89
CA PHE A 156 -21.61 11.31 3.76
C PHE A 156 -22.02 12.64 3.11
N GLN A 157 -22.59 12.63 1.89
CA GLN A 157 -22.94 13.82 1.12
C GLN A 157 -21.77 14.80 0.99
N ALA A 158 -20.53 14.28 0.90
CA ALA A 158 -19.34 15.10 0.80
C ALA A 158 -19.33 15.84 -0.54
N CYS A 159 -19.12 17.17 -0.50
CA CYS A 159 -18.83 17.94 -1.70
C CYS A 159 -17.45 17.56 -2.26
N PRO A 160 -17.28 17.59 -3.57
CA PRO A 160 -15.98 17.37 -4.22
C PRO A 160 -14.97 18.47 -3.86
#